data_d490f9ae96df308a0b729f61f5830e1d
#
_entry.id   d490f9ae96df308a0b729f61f5830e1d
#
_cell.length_a   1.000
_cell.length_b   1.000
_cell.length_c   1.000
_cell.angle_alpha   90.00
_cell.angle_beta   90.00
_cell.angle_gamma   90.00
#
_symmetry.space_group_name_H-M   'P 1'
#
loop_
_entity.id
_entity.type
_entity.pdbx_description
1 polymer ?
#
loop_
_entity_poly.entity_id
_entity_poly.type
_entity_poly.pdbx_seq_one_letter_code
_entity_poly.pdbx_strand_id
1 'polypeptide(L)'
;WMMEFTEKMIEKICLDVNGTTQVKVGDNIIDFKAPYKRVTMLDSIKEHTGYDLTGMNEEQIREVCQKLNMEIDDTMGKGKLIDEIFGEFCEGTYIQPTFITDYPKEMSPLTKIHRSNPDLTERFELMVNGKELCNA
;
A
#
# COMPACT_ATOMS: atom_id res chain seq x y z
N TRP A 1 16.25 -3.83 0.55
CA TRP A 1 17.18 -3.35 1.59
C TRP A 1 16.49 -2.42 2.59
N MET A 2 15.86 -1.36 2.13
CA MET A 2 15.17 -0.42 3.02
C MET A 2 14.00 -1.06 3.78
N MET A 3 13.25 -1.93 3.14
CA MET A 3 12.16 -2.65 3.80
C MET A 3 12.69 -3.58 4.88
N GLU A 4 13.74 -4.35 4.60
CA GLU A 4 14.37 -5.22 5.58
C GLU A 4 14.92 -4.43 6.77
N PHE A 5 15.58 -3.32 6.51
CA PHE A 5 16.07 -2.43 7.54
C PHE A 5 14.93 -1.88 8.41
N THR A 6 13.86 -1.42 7.77
CA THR A 6 12.69 -0.84 8.46
C THR A 6 12.01 -1.86 9.36
N GLU A 7 11.74 -3.07 8.85
CA GLU A 7 11.05 -4.10 9.65
C GLU A 7 11.90 -4.58 10.83
N LYS A 8 13.20 -4.73 10.65
CA LYS A 8 14.10 -5.11 11.75
C LYS A 8 14.23 -4.03 12.79
N MET A 9 14.28 -2.76 12.38
CA MET A 9 14.33 -1.63 13.28
C MET A 9 13.06 -1.56 14.15
N ILE A 10 11.89 -1.70 13.55
CA ILE A 10 10.61 -1.65 14.27
C ILE A 10 10.48 -2.84 15.21
N GLU A 11 10.85 -4.05 14.77
CA GLU A 11 10.87 -5.23 15.63
C GLU A 11 11.74 -5.01 16.86
N LYS A 12 12.96 -4.50 16.67
CA LYS A 12 13.88 -4.23 17.76
C LYS A 12 13.32 -3.18 18.73
N ILE A 13 12.74 -2.11 18.22
CA ILE A 13 12.14 -1.07 19.06
C ILE A 13 11.00 -1.66 19.90
N CYS A 14 10.15 -2.47 19.32
CA CYS A 14 9.07 -3.15 20.04
C CYS A 14 9.61 -4.03 21.17
N LEU A 15 10.64 -4.82 20.91
CA LEU A 15 11.27 -5.67 21.92
C LEU A 15 11.89 -4.86 23.04
N ASP A 16 12.59 -3.76 22.70
CA ASP A 16 13.28 -2.93 23.69
C ASP A 16 12.30 -2.17 24.58
N VAL A 17 11.18 -1.70 24.04
CA VAL A 17 10.20 -0.88 24.77
C VAL A 17 9.17 -1.74 25.51
N ASN A 18 8.68 -2.79 24.88
CA ASN A 18 7.56 -3.59 25.41
C ASN A 18 7.96 -5.00 25.87
N GLY A 19 9.18 -5.45 25.60
CA GLY A 19 9.63 -6.80 25.90
C GLY A 19 9.02 -7.89 25.02
N THR A 20 8.22 -7.52 24.03
CA THR A 20 7.56 -8.43 23.08
C THR A 20 7.31 -7.73 21.76
N THR A 21 7.17 -8.51 20.67
CA THR A 21 6.79 -7.98 19.35
C THR A 21 5.28 -7.78 19.22
N GLN A 22 4.48 -8.34 20.11
CA GLN A 22 3.02 -8.23 20.07
C GLN A 22 2.55 -7.02 20.87
N VAL A 23 1.79 -6.14 20.20
CA VAL A 23 1.28 -4.91 20.80
C VAL A 23 -0.23 -4.85 20.57
N LYS A 24 -0.99 -4.57 21.64
CA LYS A 24 -2.43 -4.35 21.53
C LYS A 24 -2.71 -2.91 21.13
N VAL A 25 -3.40 -2.72 20.00
CA VAL A 25 -3.82 -1.41 19.50
C VAL A 25 -5.33 -1.44 19.33
N GLY A 26 -6.06 -0.74 20.20
CA GLY A 26 -7.51 -0.86 20.25
C GLY A 26 -7.92 -2.30 20.55
N ASP A 27 -8.75 -2.90 19.68
CA ASP A 27 -9.20 -4.29 19.80
C ASP A 27 -8.29 -5.28 19.05
N ASN A 28 -7.23 -4.80 18.39
CA ASN A 28 -6.36 -5.63 17.57
C ASN A 28 -5.04 -5.89 18.29
N ILE A 29 -4.50 -7.11 18.11
CA ILE A 29 -3.14 -7.44 18.52
C ILE A 29 -2.28 -7.43 17.25
N ILE A 30 -1.29 -6.54 17.23
CA ILE A 30 -0.37 -6.35 16.10
C ILE A 30 0.95 -7.04 16.44
N ASP A 31 1.41 -7.94 15.58
CA ASP A 31 2.70 -8.60 15.74
C ASP A 31 3.74 -7.94 14.82
N PHE A 32 4.70 -7.23 15.43
CA PHE A 32 5.78 -6.55 14.72
C PHE A 32 7.00 -7.44 14.46
N LYS A 33 6.86 -8.75 14.57
CA LYS A 33 7.94 -9.68 14.25
C LYS A 33 8.21 -9.69 12.74
N ALA A 34 9.45 -9.45 12.35
CA ALA A 34 9.87 -9.55 10.94
C ALA A 34 9.94 -11.03 10.49
N PRO A 35 9.78 -11.33 9.19
CA PRO A 35 9.51 -10.40 8.10
C PRO A 35 8.03 -10.03 7.98
N TYR A 36 7.78 -8.84 7.46
CA TYR A 36 6.41 -8.38 7.18
C TYR A 36 5.98 -8.81 5.78
N LYS A 37 4.67 -8.96 5.58
CA LYS A 37 4.10 -9.28 4.27
C LYS A 37 4.39 -8.14 3.28
N ARG A 38 4.66 -8.49 2.03
CA ARG A 38 4.87 -7.54 0.93
C ARG A 38 3.85 -7.80 -0.16
N VAL A 39 3.16 -6.74 -0.59
CA VAL A 39 2.14 -6.79 -1.64
C VAL A 39 2.32 -5.57 -2.55
N THR A 40 2.27 -5.76 -3.86
CA THR A 40 2.31 -4.62 -4.77
C THR A 40 0.99 -3.87 -4.74
N MET A 41 1.01 -2.57 -5.07
CA MET A 41 -0.20 -1.74 -5.12
C MET A 41 -1.26 -2.35 -6.04
N LEU A 42 -0.88 -2.76 -7.25
CA LEU A 42 -1.82 -3.31 -8.22
C LEU A 42 -2.34 -4.69 -7.82
N ASP A 43 -1.51 -5.54 -7.23
CA ASP A 43 -1.94 -6.85 -6.72
C ASP A 43 -2.91 -6.69 -5.55
N SER A 44 -2.68 -5.73 -4.68
CA SER A 44 -3.59 -5.41 -3.59
C SER A 44 -4.97 -5.01 -4.10
N ILE A 45 -5.03 -4.14 -5.10
CA ILE A 45 -6.28 -3.72 -5.72
C ILE A 45 -6.99 -4.90 -6.38
N LYS A 46 -6.25 -5.74 -7.10
CA LYS A 46 -6.81 -6.94 -7.74
C LYS A 46 -7.39 -7.90 -6.71
N GLU A 47 -6.69 -8.13 -5.62
CA GLU A 47 -7.14 -9.01 -4.54
C GLU A 47 -8.45 -8.54 -3.90
N HIS A 48 -8.59 -7.23 -3.67
CA HIS A 48 -9.72 -6.68 -2.94
C HIS A 48 -10.89 -6.26 -3.82
N THR A 49 -10.66 -5.94 -5.09
CA THR A 49 -11.71 -5.48 -6.00
C THR A 49 -12.01 -6.46 -7.13
N GLY A 50 -11.11 -7.38 -7.43
CA GLY A 50 -11.20 -8.28 -8.58
C GLY A 50 -10.75 -7.65 -9.91
N TYR A 51 -10.33 -6.39 -9.92
CA TYR A 51 -9.90 -5.69 -11.13
C TYR A 51 -8.39 -5.53 -11.18
N ASP A 52 -7.77 -6.02 -12.27
CA ASP A 52 -6.35 -5.83 -12.54
C ASP A 52 -6.16 -4.55 -13.35
N LEU A 53 -5.55 -3.53 -12.74
CA LEU A 53 -5.34 -2.24 -13.37
C LEU A 53 -4.07 -2.18 -14.22
N THR A 54 -3.32 -3.26 -14.32
CA THR A 54 -2.06 -3.30 -15.09
C THR A 54 -2.33 -2.94 -16.55
N GLY A 55 -1.62 -1.93 -17.06
CA GLY A 55 -1.75 -1.48 -18.44
C GLY A 55 -3.01 -0.70 -18.78
N MET A 56 -3.88 -0.42 -17.80
CA MET A 56 -5.07 0.39 -18.02
C MET A 56 -4.73 1.88 -18.14
N ASN A 57 -5.44 2.57 -19.05
CA ASN A 57 -5.37 4.03 -19.14
C ASN A 57 -6.36 4.68 -18.16
N GLU A 58 -6.37 6.01 -18.10
CA GLU A 58 -7.23 6.77 -17.20
C GLU A 58 -8.73 6.45 -17.41
N GLU A 59 -9.17 6.38 -18.66
CA GLU A 59 -10.59 6.09 -18.98
C GLU A 59 -11.02 4.70 -18.50
N GLN A 60 -10.17 3.71 -18.69
CA GLN A 60 -10.43 2.34 -18.24
C GLN A 60 -10.51 2.27 -16.71
N ILE A 61 -9.65 2.99 -16.02
CA ILE A 61 -9.68 3.06 -14.55
C ILE A 61 -10.94 3.79 -14.08
N ARG A 62 -11.38 4.85 -14.78
CA ARG A 62 -12.65 5.52 -14.47
C ARG A 62 -13.84 4.57 -14.59
N GLU A 63 -13.85 3.71 -15.60
CA GLU A 63 -14.87 2.67 -15.75
C GLU A 63 -14.88 1.70 -14.57
N VAL A 64 -13.70 1.28 -14.11
CA VAL A 64 -13.58 0.44 -12.91
C VAL A 64 -14.16 1.13 -11.69
N CYS A 65 -13.86 2.40 -11.48
CA CYS A 65 -14.41 3.18 -10.38
C CYS A 65 -15.95 3.24 -10.46
N GLN A 66 -16.50 3.43 -11.64
CA GLN A 66 -17.95 3.43 -11.85
C GLN A 66 -18.58 2.06 -11.51
N LYS A 67 -17.93 0.98 -11.93
CA LYS A 67 -18.38 -0.39 -11.59
C LYS A 67 -18.31 -0.68 -10.10
N LEU A 68 -17.38 -0.04 -9.38
CA LEU A 68 -17.25 -0.15 -7.94
C LEU A 68 -18.15 0.82 -7.18
N ASN A 69 -18.97 1.60 -7.88
CA ASN A 69 -19.86 2.62 -7.31
C ASN A 69 -19.14 3.69 -6.50
N MET A 70 -17.93 4.06 -6.93
CA MET A 70 -17.14 5.10 -6.30
C MET A 70 -17.55 6.49 -6.78
N GLU A 71 -17.49 7.47 -5.88
CA GLU A 71 -17.63 8.87 -6.25
C GLU A 71 -16.29 9.40 -6.76
N ILE A 72 -16.24 9.77 -8.03
CA ILE A 72 -15.07 10.36 -8.67
C ILE A 72 -15.50 11.61 -9.43
N ASP A 73 -14.55 12.53 -9.63
CA ASP A 73 -14.79 13.74 -10.42
C ASP A 73 -13.85 13.83 -11.63
N ASP A 74 -14.11 14.82 -12.49
CA ASP A 74 -13.36 14.99 -13.74
C ASP A 74 -11.94 15.53 -13.52
N THR A 75 -11.63 16.00 -12.32
CA THR A 75 -10.31 16.54 -11.98
C THR A 75 -9.31 15.47 -11.57
N MET A 76 -9.79 14.26 -11.28
CA MET A 76 -8.95 13.15 -10.85
C MET A 76 -8.21 12.53 -12.04
N GLY A 77 -6.87 12.57 -12.00
CA GLY A 77 -6.02 11.87 -12.95
C GLY A 77 -5.86 10.40 -12.59
N LYS A 78 -5.13 9.66 -13.45
CA LYS A 78 -4.89 8.22 -13.27
C LYS A 78 -4.34 7.87 -11.88
N GLY A 79 -3.33 8.60 -11.42
CA GLY A 79 -2.72 8.35 -10.10
C GLY A 79 -3.71 8.56 -8.96
N LYS A 80 -4.52 9.62 -9.03
CA LYS A 80 -5.52 9.91 -8.01
C LYS A 80 -6.63 8.86 -7.98
N LEU A 81 -7.05 8.36 -9.14
CA LEU A 81 -8.06 7.32 -9.24
C LEU A 81 -7.56 6.01 -8.59
N ILE A 82 -6.32 5.62 -8.86
CA ILE A 82 -5.72 4.43 -8.26
C ILE A 82 -5.62 4.60 -6.74
N ASP A 83 -5.20 5.77 -6.27
CA ASP A 83 -5.11 6.09 -4.84
C ASP A 83 -6.47 6.00 -4.15
N GLU A 84 -7.52 6.52 -4.77
CA GLU A 84 -8.89 6.45 -4.22
C GLU A 84 -9.39 4.99 -4.14
N ILE A 85 -9.12 4.16 -5.14
CA ILE A 85 -9.49 2.75 -5.12
C ILE A 85 -8.78 2.05 -3.97
N PHE A 86 -7.48 2.26 -3.83
CA PHE A 86 -6.71 1.65 -2.75
C PHE A 86 -7.21 2.11 -1.38
N GLY A 87 -7.42 3.40 -1.20
CA GLY A 87 -7.88 3.95 0.07
C GLY A 87 -9.25 3.42 0.49
N GLU A 88 -10.15 3.21 -0.44
CA GLU A 88 -11.51 2.75 -0.14
C GLU A 88 -11.60 1.24 0.09
N PHE A 89 -10.89 0.43 -0.70
CA PHE A 89 -11.06 -1.03 -0.68
C PHE A 89 -9.92 -1.81 -0.05
N CYS A 90 -8.74 -1.24 0.08
CA CYS A 90 -7.53 -1.96 0.47
C CYS A 90 -6.94 -1.50 1.80
N GLU A 91 -6.77 -0.20 1.99
CA GLU A 91 -5.99 0.39 3.09
C GLU A 91 -6.44 -0.11 4.46
N GLY A 92 -7.73 -0.07 4.74
CA GLY A 92 -8.29 -0.45 6.03
C GLY A 92 -8.26 -1.95 6.32
N THR A 93 -7.91 -2.80 5.34
CA THR A 93 -7.87 -4.25 5.50
C THR A 93 -6.56 -4.76 6.10
N TYR A 94 -5.50 -3.96 6.07
CA TYR A 94 -4.17 -4.35 6.51
C TYR A 94 -3.98 -4.06 8.00
N ILE A 95 -4.35 -5.03 8.84
CA ILE A 95 -4.22 -4.92 10.30
C ILE A 95 -2.79 -5.25 10.73
N GLN A 96 -2.24 -6.37 10.27
CA GLN A 96 -0.87 -6.76 10.54
C GLN A 96 0.10 -5.96 9.64
N PRO A 97 1.36 -5.73 10.07
CA PRO A 97 2.32 -4.97 9.27
C PRO A 97 2.48 -5.53 7.86
N THR A 98 2.24 -4.70 6.87
CA THR A 98 2.30 -5.07 5.45
C THR A 98 2.94 -3.95 4.65
N PHE A 99 3.97 -4.28 3.87
CA PHE A 99 4.54 -3.34 2.91
C PHE A 99 3.74 -3.35 1.63
N ILE A 100 3.27 -2.17 1.20
CA ILE A 100 2.71 -1.96 -0.13
C ILE A 100 3.84 -1.39 -1.00
N THR A 101 4.12 -2.06 -2.12
CA THR A 101 5.29 -1.76 -2.96
C THR A 101 4.88 -1.45 -4.40
N ASP A 102 5.85 -1.03 -5.21
CA ASP A 102 5.71 -0.88 -6.66
C ASP A 102 4.51 0.00 -7.04
N TYR A 103 4.55 1.24 -6.57
CA TYR A 103 3.51 2.23 -6.86
C TYR A 103 3.54 2.64 -8.33
N PRO A 104 2.39 2.78 -8.99
CA PRO A 104 2.35 3.38 -10.33
C PRO A 104 3.04 4.75 -10.33
N LYS A 105 3.81 5.02 -11.39
CA LYS A 105 4.59 6.28 -11.50
C LYS A 105 3.72 7.53 -11.40
N GLU A 106 2.47 7.45 -11.83
CA GLU A 106 1.51 8.56 -11.79
C GLU A 106 1.17 8.98 -10.36
N MET A 107 1.34 8.09 -9.38
CA MET A 107 1.12 8.39 -7.96
C MET A 107 2.32 9.04 -7.29
N SER A 108 3.50 8.95 -7.90
CA SER A 108 4.74 9.42 -7.30
C SER A 108 5.69 9.99 -8.36
N PRO A 109 5.33 11.10 -9.02
CA PRO A 109 6.08 11.60 -10.17
C PRO A 109 7.51 12.06 -9.86
N LEU A 110 7.81 12.35 -8.60
CA LEU A 110 9.14 12.76 -8.18
C LEU A 110 10.00 11.61 -7.66
N THR A 111 9.46 10.41 -7.60
CA THR A 111 10.15 9.22 -7.13
C THR A 111 10.90 8.55 -8.29
N LYS A 112 12.03 7.94 -7.97
CA LYS A 112 12.82 7.21 -8.96
C LYS A 112 12.02 6.06 -9.57
N ILE A 113 12.10 5.94 -10.91
CA ILE A 113 11.43 4.88 -11.66
C ILE A 113 12.00 3.51 -11.26
N HIS A 114 11.14 2.51 -11.21
CA HIS A 114 11.51 1.12 -10.91
C HIS A 114 12.52 0.59 -11.92
N ARG A 115 13.53 -0.17 -11.44
CA ARG A 115 14.61 -0.70 -12.29
C ARG A 115 14.12 -1.63 -13.38
N SER A 116 13.08 -2.42 -13.10
CA SER A 116 12.59 -3.47 -14.01
C SER A 116 11.34 -3.07 -14.79
N ASN A 117 10.60 -2.05 -14.34
CA ASN A 117 9.35 -1.65 -14.97
C ASN A 117 9.20 -0.12 -14.93
N PRO A 118 9.31 0.56 -16.09
CA PRO A 118 9.26 2.03 -16.15
C PRO A 118 7.89 2.62 -15.81
N ASP A 119 6.83 1.81 -15.72
CA ASP A 119 5.50 2.28 -15.33
C ASP A 119 5.31 2.32 -13.81
N LEU A 120 6.27 1.81 -13.05
CA LEU A 120 6.24 1.72 -11.60
C LEU A 120 7.37 2.53 -10.96
N THR A 121 7.26 2.72 -9.66
CA THR A 121 8.33 3.31 -8.84
C THR A 121 8.73 2.35 -7.73
N GLU A 122 9.93 2.49 -7.18
CA GLU A 122 10.41 1.66 -6.07
C GLU A 122 9.95 2.20 -4.70
N ARG A 123 8.92 2.99 -4.67
CA ARG A 123 8.31 3.49 -3.43
C ARG A 123 7.64 2.36 -2.66
N PHE A 124 7.70 2.42 -1.33
CA PHE A 124 6.90 1.55 -0.48
C PHE A 124 6.25 2.34 0.67
N GLU A 125 5.14 1.85 1.16
CA GLU A 125 4.51 2.30 2.38
C GLU A 125 4.30 1.11 3.30
N LEU A 126 4.50 1.31 4.60
CA LEU A 126 4.18 0.31 5.61
C LEU A 126 2.80 0.59 6.18
N MET A 127 1.89 -0.37 6.01
CA MET A 127 0.53 -0.30 6.54
C MET A 127 0.44 -1.13 7.80
N VAL A 128 -0.12 -0.54 8.87
CA VAL A 128 -0.34 -1.19 10.15
C VAL A 128 -1.66 -0.71 10.72
N ASN A 129 -2.48 -1.64 11.15
CA ASN A 129 -3.79 -1.34 11.76
C ASN A 129 -4.66 -0.43 10.88
N GLY A 130 -4.64 -0.66 9.57
CA GLY A 130 -5.42 0.08 8.60
C GLY A 130 -4.91 1.48 8.28
N LYS A 131 -3.69 1.82 8.66
CA LYS A 131 -3.10 3.15 8.47
C LYS A 131 -1.67 3.06 7.96
N GLU A 132 -1.22 4.11 7.27
CA GLU A 132 0.19 4.27 6.90
C GLU A 132 1.03 4.59 8.14
N LEU A 133 2.07 3.79 8.37
CA LEU A 133 3.03 4.02 9.44
C LEU A 133 4.28 4.73 8.93
N CYS A 134 4.79 4.34 7.77
CA CYS A 134 5.95 5.00 7.15
C CYS A 134 5.91 4.86 5.62
N ASN A 135 6.72 5.69 4.95
CA ASN A 135 6.76 5.82 3.50
C ASN A 135 8.20 6.12 3.06
N ALA A 136 8.67 5.44 2.02
CA ALA A 136 10.01 5.66 1.45
C ALA A 136 10.07 5.38 -0.05
#